data_67a0832fa0bff589791df91331ce250e
#
_entry.id   67a0832fa0bff589791df91331ce250e
#
_cell.length_a   1.000
_cell.length_b   1.000
_cell.length_c   1.000
_cell.angle_alpha   90.00
_cell.angle_beta   90.00
_cell.angle_gamma   90.00
#
_symmetry.space_group_name_H-M   'P 1'
#
loop_
_entity.id
_entity.type
_entity.pdbx_description
1 polymer ?
#
loop_
_entity_poly.entity_id
_entity_poly.type
_entity_poly.pdbx_seq_one_letter_code
_entity_poly.pdbx_strand_id
1 'polypeptide(L)'
;GVVQSGLPDHLSKFASEEYSSIGSLKEPDMEKIFELTPDLIIISGRQADYYEELIKIAPTIHLGVKNENYLESFTENMNTLGKIFGEEKAVEKELATITEAIEKLNTKVTEKGVNGLIALANDGAFSVYGAESRFGIIHNSFGVTPIDDTIEASTHGQKASFEYIVEKNPKYLFVVDRAAVTGGTTSAKELFENELMAKTDAYQNDNIVYLDPSIWYTATGGFTSTM
;
A
#
# COMPACT_ATOMS: atom_id res chain seq x y z
N GLY A 1 9.52 3.24 20.93
CA GLY A 1 8.07 3.41 20.86
C GLY A 1 7.51 3.13 19.50
N VAL A 2 6.26 2.74 19.43
CA VAL A 2 5.57 2.37 18.18
C VAL A 2 4.08 2.71 18.27
N VAL A 3 3.45 3.01 17.12
CA VAL A 3 1.99 3.08 17.05
C VAL A 3 1.44 1.66 17.07
N GLN A 4 0.70 1.31 18.11
CA GLN A 4 0.21 -0.06 18.34
C GLN A 4 -1.19 -0.32 17.75
N SER A 5 -1.94 0.73 17.43
CA SER A 5 -3.27 0.57 16.85
C SER A 5 -3.21 0.20 15.37
N GLY A 6 -3.88 -0.89 14.98
CA GLY A 6 -3.97 -1.33 13.59
C GLY A 6 -2.68 -1.94 13.03
N LEU A 7 -1.86 -2.55 13.86
CA LEU A 7 -0.69 -3.31 13.41
C LEU A 7 -1.14 -4.53 12.58
N PRO A 8 -0.53 -4.77 11.43
CA PRO A 8 -0.75 -6.00 10.67
C PRO A 8 -0.15 -7.22 11.42
N ASP A 9 -0.64 -8.42 11.09
CA ASP A 9 -0.29 -9.65 11.80
C ASP A 9 1.22 -9.89 11.92
N HIS A 10 1.98 -9.64 10.86
CA HIS A 10 3.44 -9.81 10.87
C HIS A 10 4.19 -8.83 11.78
N LEU A 11 3.53 -7.77 12.24
CA LEU A 11 4.04 -6.79 13.21
C LEU A 11 3.38 -6.91 14.59
N SER A 12 2.54 -7.91 14.83
CA SER A 12 1.78 -8.10 16.08
C SER A 12 2.64 -8.16 17.34
N LYS A 13 3.90 -8.60 17.22
CA LYS A 13 4.86 -8.58 18.35
C LYS A 13 5.05 -7.20 18.96
N PHE A 14 4.89 -6.13 18.18
CA PHE A 14 5.04 -4.75 18.66
C PHE A 14 3.82 -4.23 19.44
N ALA A 15 2.73 -5.01 19.52
CA ALA A 15 1.60 -4.71 20.39
C ALA A 15 1.81 -5.12 21.86
N SER A 16 2.91 -5.83 22.17
CA SER A 16 3.21 -6.26 23.54
C SER A 16 3.64 -5.08 24.43
N GLU A 17 3.53 -5.26 25.75
CA GLU A 17 3.91 -4.26 26.77
C GLU A 17 5.40 -3.91 26.77
N GLU A 18 6.24 -4.71 26.10
CA GLU A 18 7.67 -4.40 25.91
C GLU A 18 7.89 -3.15 25.04
N TYR A 19 6.90 -2.79 24.23
CA TYR A 19 6.95 -1.65 23.34
C TYR A 19 5.99 -0.57 23.80
N SER A 20 6.51 0.63 24.07
CA SER A 20 5.68 1.77 24.46
C SER A 20 4.81 2.25 23.31
N SER A 21 3.51 2.40 23.55
CA SER A 21 2.62 3.11 22.62
C SER A 21 2.97 4.59 22.58
N ILE A 22 3.03 5.16 21.39
CA ILE A 22 3.32 6.58 21.15
C ILE A 22 2.15 7.32 20.49
N GLY A 23 0.93 6.94 20.82
CA GLY A 23 -0.28 7.55 20.28
C GLY A 23 -0.82 6.83 19.04
N SER A 24 -1.43 7.60 18.14
CA SER A 24 -2.02 7.08 16.91
C SER A 24 -1.29 7.58 15.66
N LEU A 25 -1.65 7.04 14.49
CA LEU A 25 -1.10 7.51 13.20
C LEU A 25 -1.46 8.97 12.89
N LYS A 26 -2.53 9.50 13.49
CA LYS A 26 -2.97 10.89 13.26
C LYS A 26 -2.52 11.84 14.37
N GLU A 27 -2.42 11.32 15.58
CA GLU A 27 -2.13 12.09 16.79
C GLU A 27 -1.00 11.39 17.54
N PRO A 28 0.28 11.70 17.26
CA PRO A 28 1.41 11.19 18.00
C PRO A 28 1.40 11.76 19.42
N ASP A 29 1.71 10.94 20.41
CA ASP A 29 1.86 11.35 21.80
C ASP A 29 3.25 11.97 22.00
N MET A 30 3.32 13.30 21.84
CA MET A 30 4.58 14.05 21.89
C MET A 30 5.26 13.97 23.25
N GLU A 31 4.48 13.93 24.35
CA GLU A 31 5.00 13.81 25.70
C GLU A 31 5.66 12.43 25.90
N LYS A 32 4.97 11.40 25.45
CA LYS A 32 5.49 10.03 25.53
C LYS A 32 6.72 9.82 24.65
N ILE A 33 6.76 10.41 23.45
CA ILE A 33 7.94 10.36 22.59
C ILE A 33 9.12 11.05 23.26
N PHE A 34 8.91 12.20 23.90
CA PHE A 34 9.94 12.93 24.62
C PHE A 34 10.47 12.11 25.83
N GLU A 35 9.58 11.52 26.63
CA GLU A 35 9.95 10.67 27.78
C GLU A 35 10.82 9.48 27.38
N LEU A 36 10.58 8.90 26.20
CA LEU A 36 11.32 7.75 25.69
C LEU A 36 12.76 8.07 25.27
N THR A 37 13.12 9.36 25.17
CA THR A 37 14.47 9.82 24.78
C THR A 37 15.04 9.03 23.57
N PRO A 38 14.35 9.01 22.42
CA PRO A 38 14.77 8.20 21.28
C PRO A 38 16.05 8.76 20.64
N ASP A 39 16.90 7.87 20.11
CA ASP A 39 18.07 8.26 19.30
C ASP A 39 17.69 8.65 17.88
N LEU A 40 16.56 8.14 17.39
CA LEU A 40 16.03 8.37 16.05
C LEU A 40 14.51 8.30 16.04
N ILE A 41 13.88 9.23 15.32
CA ILE A 41 12.45 9.22 15.03
C ILE A 41 12.26 8.99 13.52
N ILE A 42 11.42 8.02 13.17
CA ILE A 42 11.07 7.72 11.78
C ILE A 42 9.60 8.04 11.58
N ILE A 43 9.30 8.89 10.61
CA ILE A 43 7.94 9.29 10.25
C ILE A 43 7.63 9.03 8.78
N SER A 44 6.36 9.08 8.44
CA SER A 44 5.87 9.03 7.06
C SER A 44 4.86 10.16 6.81
N GLY A 45 4.20 10.17 5.65
CA GLY A 45 3.37 11.28 5.20
C GLY A 45 2.31 11.77 6.20
N ARG A 46 1.73 10.87 7.02
CA ARG A 46 0.71 11.25 8.02
C ARG A 46 1.26 12.10 9.16
N GLN A 47 2.54 11.97 9.48
CA GLN A 47 3.21 12.67 10.58
C GLN A 47 4.06 13.84 10.07
N ALA A 48 4.01 14.17 8.78
CA ALA A 48 4.82 15.24 8.19
C ALA A 48 4.60 16.58 8.88
N ASP A 49 3.37 16.89 9.27
CA ASP A 49 3.02 18.16 9.95
C ASP A 49 3.66 18.29 11.35
N TYR A 50 4.04 17.17 11.97
CA TYR A 50 4.71 17.16 13.28
C TYR A 50 6.24 17.22 13.17
N TYR A 51 6.81 17.25 11.97
CA TYR A 51 8.26 17.20 11.77
C TYR A 51 9.02 18.25 12.57
N GLU A 52 8.59 19.50 12.53
CA GLU A 52 9.22 20.63 13.22
C GLU A 52 9.20 20.52 14.76
N GLU A 53 8.29 19.73 15.29
CA GLU A 53 8.19 19.47 16.73
C GLU A 53 9.06 18.26 17.09
N LEU A 54 9.02 17.20 16.27
CA LEU A 54 9.76 15.96 16.51
C LEU A 54 11.27 16.15 16.42
N ILE A 55 11.78 16.99 15.52
CA ILE A 55 13.22 17.29 15.42
C ILE A 55 13.78 18.01 16.66
N LYS A 56 12.93 18.61 17.50
CA LYS A 56 13.34 19.19 18.78
C LYS A 56 13.57 18.13 19.85
N ILE A 57 13.02 16.93 19.66
CA ILE A 57 13.16 15.80 20.57
C ILE A 57 14.38 14.96 20.17
N ALA A 58 14.48 14.55 18.93
CA ALA A 58 15.57 13.73 18.41
C ALA A 58 15.74 13.89 16.89
N PRO A 59 16.86 13.44 16.31
CA PRO A 59 17.00 13.32 14.86
C PRO A 59 15.80 12.62 14.24
N THR A 60 15.16 13.28 13.27
CA THR A 60 13.91 12.77 12.67
C THR A 60 14.10 12.64 11.16
N ILE A 61 13.74 11.48 10.60
CA ILE A 61 13.78 11.21 9.17
C ILE A 61 12.40 10.88 8.63
N HIS A 62 12.13 11.31 7.40
CA HIS A 62 10.90 11.00 6.70
C HIS A 62 11.15 9.87 5.69
N LEU A 63 10.51 8.72 5.90
CA LEU A 63 10.59 7.54 5.04
C LEU A 63 9.20 7.19 4.50
N GLY A 64 8.71 7.99 3.58
CA GLY A 64 7.47 7.71 2.83
C GLY A 64 7.78 7.16 1.45
N VAL A 65 6.96 6.26 0.93
CA VAL A 65 7.00 5.86 -0.48
C VAL A 65 6.20 6.86 -1.32
N LYS A 66 6.70 7.15 -2.52
CA LYS A 66 6.02 8.04 -3.49
C LYS A 66 5.20 7.21 -4.45
N ASN A 67 3.94 7.60 -4.66
CA ASN A 67 3.02 6.84 -5.51
C ASN A 67 3.53 6.73 -6.97
N GLU A 68 4.05 7.82 -7.50
CA GLU A 68 4.54 7.90 -8.88
C GLU A 68 5.78 7.02 -9.12
N ASN A 69 6.65 6.90 -8.09
CA ASN A 69 7.92 6.18 -8.14
C ASN A 69 8.08 5.26 -6.93
N TYR A 70 7.13 4.33 -6.76
CA TYR A 70 7.08 3.47 -5.57
C TYR A 70 8.40 2.71 -5.35
N LEU A 71 8.89 1.96 -6.36
CA LEU A 71 10.09 1.13 -6.21
C LEU A 71 11.36 1.93 -6.00
N GLU A 72 11.50 3.07 -6.65
CA GLU A 72 12.65 3.95 -6.48
C GLU A 72 12.70 4.50 -5.05
N SER A 73 11.60 5.10 -4.59
CA SER A 73 11.52 5.66 -3.24
C SER A 73 11.60 4.59 -2.15
N PHE A 74 11.05 3.41 -2.39
CA PHE A 74 11.20 2.26 -1.51
C PHE A 74 12.67 1.84 -1.41
N THR A 75 13.38 1.73 -2.54
CA THR A 75 14.79 1.38 -2.60
C THR A 75 15.66 2.41 -1.86
N GLU A 76 15.40 3.70 -2.07
CA GLU A 76 16.10 4.78 -1.36
C GLU A 76 15.88 4.70 0.16
N ASN A 77 14.65 4.45 0.60
CA ASN A 77 14.30 4.30 2.01
C ASN A 77 15.03 3.10 2.64
N MET A 78 15.02 1.94 1.96
CA MET A 78 15.70 0.74 2.46
C MET A 78 17.22 0.93 2.52
N ASN A 79 17.84 1.55 1.51
CA ASN A 79 19.26 1.88 1.52
C ASN A 79 19.63 2.86 2.65
N THR A 80 18.73 3.81 2.95
CA THR A 80 18.90 4.75 4.07
C THR A 80 18.88 4.00 5.40
N LEU A 81 17.91 3.12 5.60
CA LEU A 81 17.85 2.27 6.80
C LEU A 81 19.06 1.35 6.91
N GLY A 82 19.47 0.72 5.80
CA GLY A 82 20.68 -0.10 5.76
C GLY A 82 21.92 0.63 6.28
N LYS A 83 22.13 1.86 5.81
CA LYS A 83 23.25 2.71 6.27
C LYS A 83 23.14 3.10 7.76
N ILE A 84 21.94 3.44 8.23
CA ILE A 84 21.72 3.83 9.63
C ILE A 84 22.01 2.67 10.58
N PHE A 85 21.62 1.45 10.20
CA PHE A 85 21.73 0.28 11.07
C PHE A 85 22.94 -0.63 10.73
N GLY A 86 23.75 -0.29 9.73
CA GLY A 86 24.90 -1.09 9.31
C GLY A 86 24.54 -2.42 8.63
N GLU A 87 23.37 -2.45 7.96
CA GLU A 87 22.78 -3.64 7.34
C GLU A 87 22.72 -3.54 5.80
N GLU A 88 23.64 -2.80 5.17
CA GLU A 88 23.63 -2.52 3.74
C GLU A 88 23.62 -3.80 2.90
N LYS A 89 24.38 -4.84 3.33
CA LYS A 89 24.45 -6.11 2.59
C LYS A 89 23.15 -6.89 2.64
N ALA A 90 22.45 -6.85 3.79
CA ALA A 90 21.14 -7.49 3.94
C ALA A 90 20.10 -6.79 3.05
N VAL A 91 20.13 -5.45 3.07
CA VAL A 91 19.27 -4.62 2.23
C VAL A 91 19.52 -4.88 0.74
N GLU A 92 20.77 -4.89 0.29
CA GLU A 92 21.14 -5.18 -1.11
C GLU A 92 20.58 -6.54 -1.58
N LYS A 93 20.74 -7.57 -0.75
CA LYS A 93 20.23 -8.91 -1.05
C LYS A 93 18.70 -8.95 -1.18
N GLU A 94 17.99 -8.35 -0.25
CA GLU A 94 16.52 -8.35 -0.27
C GLU A 94 15.98 -7.51 -1.44
N LEU A 95 16.58 -6.35 -1.73
CA LEU A 95 16.23 -5.53 -2.89
C LEU A 95 16.46 -6.28 -4.21
N ALA A 96 17.55 -7.03 -4.33
CA ALA A 96 17.80 -7.85 -5.51
C ALA A 96 16.71 -8.93 -5.69
N THR A 97 16.30 -9.59 -4.61
CA THR A 97 15.24 -10.60 -4.63
C THR A 97 13.89 -10.01 -5.09
N ILE A 98 13.53 -8.84 -4.56
CA ILE A 98 12.30 -8.14 -4.96
C ILE A 98 12.36 -7.72 -6.42
N THR A 99 13.46 -7.13 -6.85
CA THR A 99 13.64 -6.68 -8.24
C THR A 99 13.51 -7.85 -9.21
N GLU A 100 14.16 -8.98 -8.94
CA GLU A 100 14.05 -10.19 -9.76
C GLU A 100 12.61 -10.73 -9.83
N ALA A 101 11.89 -10.73 -8.71
CA ALA A 101 10.50 -11.17 -8.67
C ALA A 101 9.59 -10.26 -9.50
N ILE A 102 9.77 -8.94 -9.40
CA ILE A 102 9.01 -7.96 -10.16
C ILE A 102 9.31 -8.08 -11.66
N GLU A 103 10.58 -8.21 -12.06
CA GLU A 103 10.97 -8.39 -13.46
C GLU A 103 10.36 -9.66 -14.07
N LYS A 104 10.38 -10.77 -13.34
CA LYS A 104 9.73 -12.02 -13.76
C LYS A 104 8.22 -11.87 -13.93
N LEU A 105 7.57 -11.16 -12.99
CA LEU A 105 6.14 -10.88 -13.07
C LEU A 105 5.82 -9.99 -14.26
N ASN A 106 6.55 -8.88 -14.41
CA ASN A 106 6.39 -7.92 -15.51
C ASN A 106 6.50 -8.61 -16.87
N THR A 107 7.53 -9.44 -17.06
CA THR A 107 7.72 -10.21 -18.30
C THR A 107 6.49 -11.06 -18.61
N LYS A 108 5.99 -11.83 -17.65
CA LYS A 108 4.81 -12.69 -17.84
C LYS A 108 3.54 -11.90 -18.13
N VAL A 109 3.35 -10.78 -17.44
CA VAL A 109 2.18 -9.91 -17.60
C VAL A 109 2.17 -9.26 -18.98
N THR A 110 3.34 -8.74 -19.40
CA THR A 110 3.52 -8.10 -20.72
C THR A 110 3.34 -9.10 -21.86
N GLU A 111 3.95 -10.28 -21.78
CA GLU A 111 3.80 -11.35 -22.79
C GLU A 111 2.34 -11.78 -22.98
N LYS A 112 1.54 -11.76 -21.92
CA LYS A 112 0.12 -12.11 -21.96
C LYS A 112 -0.79 -10.94 -22.38
N GLY A 113 -0.26 -9.75 -22.52
CA GLY A 113 -1.05 -8.55 -22.84
C GLY A 113 -2.16 -8.30 -21.81
N VAL A 114 -1.81 -8.40 -20.53
CA VAL A 114 -2.75 -8.19 -19.43
C VAL A 114 -3.11 -6.72 -19.32
N ASN A 115 -4.41 -6.43 -19.35
CA ASN A 115 -4.93 -5.13 -18.92
C ASN A 115 -5.76 -5.28 -17.63
N GLY A 116 -5.91 -4.21 -16.89
CA GLY A 116 -6.65 -4.27 -15.64
C GLY A 116 -7.11 -2.92 -15.11
N LEU A 117 -8.00 -3.03 -14.13
CA LEU A 117 -8.50 -1.93 -13.32
C LEU A 117 -8.20 -2.22 -11.86
N ILE A 118 -7.89 -1.18 -11.10
CA ILE A 118 -7.66 -1.28 -9.65
C ILE A 118 -8.85 -0.64 -8.92
N ALA A 119 -9.43 -1.36 -7.98
CA ALA A 119 -10.53 -0.88 -7.15
C ALA A 119 -10.20 -0.99 -5.67
N LEU A 120 -10.63 0.01 -4.90
CA LEU A 120 -10.64 -0.02 -3.44
C LEU A 120 -12.09 -0.09 -2.97
N ALA A 121 -12.48 -1.21 -2.41
CA ALA A 121 -13.79 -1.39 -1.78
C ALA A 121 -13.82 -0.76 -0.38
N ASN A 122 -14.91 -0.10 -0.07
CA ASN A 122 -15.13 0.56 1.22
C ASN A 122 -16.60 0.51 1.59
N ASP A 123 -16.99 -0.59 2.24
CA ASP A 123 -18.30 -0.79 2.88
C ASP A 123 -19.50 -0.44 1.98
N GLY A 124 -19.66 -1.19 0.91
CA GLY A 124 -20.78 -1.04 -0.05
C GLY A 124 -20.53 -0.04 -1.18
N ALA A 125 -19.40 0.65 -1.20
CA ALA A 125 -18.98 1.54 -2.28
C ALA A 125 -17.54 1.21 -2.72
N PHE A 126 -17.10 1.74 -3.87
CA PHE A 126 -15.71 1.61 -4.30
C PHE A 126 -15.24 2.84 -5.08
N SER A 127 -13.92 2.97 -5.11
CA SER A 127 -13.21 3.92 -5.96
C SER A 127 -12.23 3.18 -6.85
N VAL A 128 -11.93 3.73 -8.02
CA VAL A 128 -10.92 3.20 -8.95
C VAL A 128 -9.66 4.04 -8.93
N TYR A 129 -8.53 3.42 -9.30
CA TYR A 129 -7.20 4.01 -9.17
C TYR A 129 -6.40 3.81 -10.46
N GLY A 130 -5.75 4.87 -10.90
CA GLY A 130 -4.86 4.86 -12.07
C GLY A 130 -3.39 4.60 -11.71
N ALA A 131 -2.53 4.71 -12.71
CA ALA A 131 -1.09 4.42 -12.60
C ALA A 131 -0.32 5.36 -11.65
N GLU A 132 -0.76 6.61 -11.50
CA GLU A 132 -0.11 7.60 -10.61
C GLU A 132 -0.66 7.57 -9.17
N SER A 133 -1.43 6.54 -8.83
CA SER A 133 -2.06 6.38 -7.52
C SER A 133 -1.21 5.53 -6.56
N ARG A 134 -1.68 5.43 -5.33
CA ARG A 134 -1.07 4.59 -4.29
C ARG A 134 -0.93 3.10 -4.65
N PHE A 135 -1.65 2.61 -5.65
CA PHE A 135 -1.58 1.23 -6.15
C PHE A 135 -0.91 1.16 -7.52
N GLY A 136 -0.32 2.26 -7.97
CA GLY A 136 0.27 2.39 -9.29
C GLY A 136 1.38 1.41 -9.62
N ILE A 137 2.00 0.78 -8.62
CA ILE A 137 2.99 -0.30 -8.79
C ILE A 137 2.46 -1.44 -9.68
N ILE A 138 1.15 -1.73 -9.63
CA ILE A 138 0.50 -2.75 -10.46
C ILE A 138 0.66 -2.40 -11.95
N HIS A 139 0.53 -1.14 -12.31
CA HIS A 139 0.71 -0.67 -13.67
C HIS A 139 2.18 -0.42 -14.00
N ASN A 140 2.85 0.37 -13.16
CA ASN A 140 4.18 0.92 -13.46
C ASN A 140 5.30 -0.12 -13.34
N SER A 141 5.16 -1.11 -12.45
CA SER A 141 6.20 -2.10 -12.16
C SER A 141 5.81 -3.51 -12.58
N PHE A 142 4.57 -3.93 -12.35
CA PHE A 142 4.13 -5.28 -12.70
C PHE A 142 3.72 -5.39 -14.18
N GLY A 143 3.58 -4.28 -14.91
CA GLY A 143 3.35 -4.25 -16.36
C GLY A 143 1.90 -4.46 -16.77
N VAL A 144 0.94 -4.38 -15.84
CA VAL A 144 -0.50 -4.41 -16.18
C VAL A 144 -0.87 -3.12 -16.91
N THR A 145 -1.34 -3.23 -18.15
CA THR A 145 -1.79 -2.06 -18.91
C THR A 145 -3.05 -1.47 -18.27
N PRO A 146 -3.09 -0.17 -17.92
CA PRO A 146 -4.32 0.46 -17.46
C PRO A 146 -5.43 0.31 -18.51
N ILE A 147 -6.64 -0.08 -18.08
CA ILE A 147 -7.79 -0.12 -19.01
C ILE A 147 -8.34 1.28 -19.28
N ASP A 148 -8.05 2.20 -18.37
CA ASP A 148 -8.40 3.62 -18.49
C ASP A 148 -7.24 4.47 -17.95
N ASP A 149 -6.60 5.23 -18.83
CA ASP A 149 -5.49 6.14 -18.54
C ASP A 149 -5.95 7.55 -18.15
N THR A 150 -7.27 7.79 -18.14
CA THR A 150 -7.86 9.08 -17.75
C THR A 150 -8.20 9.18 -16.27
N ILE A 151 -7.99 8.12 -15.48
CA ILE A 151 -8.24 8.13 -14.04
C ILE A 151 -7.21 9.05 -13.37
N GLU A 152 -7.69 10.16 -12.81
CA GLU A 152 -6.85 11.16 -12.15
C GLU A 152 -6.20 10.63 -10.86
N ALA A 153 -4.96 11.04 -10.62
CA ALA A 153 -4.26 10.76 -9.38
C ALA A 153 -4.98 11.41 -8.19
N SER A 154 -5.40 10.61 -7.23
CA SER A 154 -6.11 11.07 -6.05
C SER A 154 -5.81 10.17 -4.85
N THR A 155 -5.70 10.75 -3.66
CA THR A 155 -5.53 10.00 -2.40
C THR A 155 -6.67 9.02 -2.14
N HIS A 156 -7.90 9.38 -2.55
CA HIS A 156 -9.12 8.59 -2.30
C HIS A 156 -9.62 7.84 -3.52
N GLY A 157 -8.92 7.94 -4.66
CA GLY A 157 -9.36 7.41 -5.94
C GLY A 157 -10.56 8.16 -6.52
N GLN A 158 -10.95 7.75 -7.71
CA GLN A 158 -12.12 8.26 -8.40
C GLN A 158 -13.32 7.37 -8.08
N LYS A 159 -14.42 7.94 -7.59
CA LYS A 159 -15.67 7.18 -7.38
C LYS A 159 -16.13 6.59 -8.70
N ALA A 160 -16.52 5.34 -8.68
CA ALA A 160 -16.99 4.62 -9.86
C ALA A 160 -18.25 3.81 -9.55
N SER A 161 -18.93 3.37 -10.60
CA SER A 161 -20.07 2.47 -10.53
C SER A 161 -19.77 1.13 -11.21
N PHE A 162 -20.63 0.14 -11.02
CA PHE A 162 -20.49 -1.15 -11.70
C PHE A 162 -20.67 -1.02 -13.22
N GLU A 163 -21.54 -0.10 -13.67
CA GLU A 163 -21.72 0.20 -15.10
C GLU A 163 -20.41 0.68 -15.72
N TYR A 164 -19.61 1.48 -15.01
CA TYR A 164 -18.30 1.90 -15.48
C TYR A 164 -17.37 0.70 -15.68
N ILE A 165 -17.34 -0.25 -14.73
CA ILE A 165 -16.52 -1.47 -14.88
C ILE A 165 -17.00 -2.31 -16.06
N VAL A 166 -18.32 -2.44 -16.24
CA VAL A 166 -18.91 -3.16 -17.41
C VAL A 166 -18.55 -2.48 -18.72
N GLU A 167 -18.61 -1.15 -18.79
CA GLU A 167 -18.25 -0.38 -19.99
C GLU A 167 -16.77 -0.54 -20.35
N LYS A 168 -15.88 -0.44 -19.36
CA LYS A 168 -14.43 -0.59 -19.57
C LYS A 168 -14.03 -2.04 -19.80
N ASN A 169 -14.75 -2.99 -19.24
CA ASN A 169 -14.57 -4.43 -19.36
C ASN A 169 -13.09 -4.89 -19.21
N PRO A 170 -12.45 -4.67 -18.06
CA PRO A 170 -11.07 -5.08 -17.84
C PRO A 170 -10.92 -6.61 -17.86
N LYS A 171 -9.78 -7.11 -18.37
CA LYS A 171 -9.42 -8.53 -18.27
C LYS A 171 -9.15 -8.96 -16.84
N TYR A 172 -8.57 -8.05 -16.03
CA TYR A 172 -8.28 -8.26 -14.62
C TYR A 172 -8.84 -7.12 -13.78
N LEU A 173 -9.43 -7.46 -12.64
CA LEU A 173 -9.83 -6.50 -11.63
C LEU A 173 -9.05 -6.79 -10.34
N PHE A 174 -8.22 -5.83 -9.92
CA PHE A 174 -7.47 -5.90 -8.65
C PHE A 174 -8.24 -5.17 -7.58
N VAL A 175 -8.60 -5.86 -6.50
CA VAL A 175 -9.47 -5.31 -5.46
C VAL A 175 -8.77 -5.30 -4.11
N VAL A 176 -8.71 -4.14 -3.47
CA VAL A 176 -8.27 -3.97 -2.09
C VAL A 176 -9.50 -3.75 -1.21
N ASP A 177 -9.69 -4.56 -0.19
CA ASP A 177 -10.81 -4.45 0.76
C ASP A 177 -10.43 -3.57 1.96
N ARG A 178 -10.71 -2.27 1.86
CA ARG A 178 -10.48 -1.36 2.98
C ARG A 178 -11.36 -1.68 4.18
N ALA A 179 -12.60 -2.09 3.95
CA ALA A 179 -13.56 -2.38 5.01
C ALA A 179 -13.07 -3.49 5.94
N ALA A 180 -12.38 -4.50 5.41
CA ALA A 180 -11.82 -5.60 6.18
C ALA A 180 -10.81 -5.17 7.26
N VAL A 181 -10.08 -4.05 7.05
CA VAL A 181 -9.06 -3.56 8.01
C VAL A 181 -9.46 -2.29 8.75
N THR A 182 -10.62 -1.68 8.41
CA THR A 182 -11.12 -0.47 9.07
C THR A 182 -12.43 -0.67 9.81
N GLY A 183 -12.97 -1.91 9.83
CA GLY A 183 -14.18 -2.27 10.59
C GLY A 183 -15.48 -2.05 9.82
N GLY A 184 -15.49 -2.17 8.50
CA GLY A 184 -16.71 -2.17 7.70
C GLY A 184 -17.51 -3.48 7.81
N THR A 185 -18.73 -3.49 7.28
CA THR A 185 -19.68 -4.60 7.37
C THR A 185 -19.85 -5.39 6.06
N THR A 186 -19.55 -4.75 4.92
CA THR A 186 -19.66 -5.36 3.58
C THR A 186 -18.28 -5.67 3.04
N SER A 187 -17.97 -6.95 2.81
CA SER A 187 -16.71 -7.36 2.21
C SER A 187 -16.63 -6.97 0.73
N ALA A 188 -15.40 -6.81 0.24
CA ALA A 188 -15.17 -6.58 -1.20
C ALA A 188 -15.74 -7.73 -2.05
N LYS A 189 -15.62 -8.96 -1.58
CA LYS A 189 -16.14 -10.12 -2.30
C LYS A 189 -17.67 -10.04 -2.47
N GLU A 190 -18.41 -9.78 -1.40
CA GLU A 190 -19.86 -9.59 -1.47
C GLU A 190 -20.25 -8.41 -2.37
N LEU A 191 -19.48 -7.31 -2.31
CA LEU A 191 -19.71 -6.12 -3.12
C LEU A 191 -19.58 -6.41 -4.63
N PHE A 192 -18.56 -7.17 -5.03
CA PHE A 192 -18.28 -7.49 -6.45
C PHE A 192 -18.98 -8.76 -6.97
N GLU A 193 -19.71 -9.50 -6.12
CA GLU A 193 -20.57 -10.62 -6.53
C GLU A 193 -22.00 -10.12 -6.87
N ASN A 194 -22.18 -9.57 -8.09
CA ASN A 194 -23.47 -9.07 -8.54
C ASN A 194 -23.68 -9.28 -10.06
N GLU A 195 -24.92 -9.07 -10.53
CA GLU A 195 -25.32 -9.32 -11.92
C GLU A 195 -24.59 -8.44 -12.96
N LEU A 196 -24.14 -7.24 -12.58
CA LEU A 196 -23.37 -6.39 -13.49
C LEU A 196 -21.95 -6.93 -13.65
N MET A 197 -21.31 -7.28 -12.54
CA MET A 197 -19.97 -7.87 -12.56
C MET A 197 -19.94 -9.19 -13.34
N ALA A 198 -20.99 -10.02 -13.25
CA ALA A 198 -21.10 -11.27 -13.99
C ALA A 198 -21.01 -11.10 -15.52
N LYS A 199 -21.17 -9.89 -16.03
CA LYS A 199 -21.05 -9.57 -17.46
C LYS A 199 -19.63 -9.23 -17.89
N THR A 200 -18.69 -9.06 -16.96
CA THR A 200 -17.32 -8.63 -17.26
C THR A 200 -16.39 -9.81 -17.52
N ASP A 201 -15.38 -9.58 -18.36
CA ASP A 201 -14.34 -10.57 -18.64
C ASP A 201 -13.58 -10.98 -17.36
N ALA A 202 -13.31 -10.03 -16.47
CA ALA A 202 -12.67 -10.31 -15.20
C ALA A 202 -13.45 -11.32 -14.34
N TYR A 203 -14.77 -11.18 -14.27
CA TYR A 203 -15.60 -12.12 -13.52
C TYR A 203 -15.72 -13.48 -14.22
N GLN A 204 -15.99 -13.49 -15.53
CA GLN A 204 -16.23 -14.71 -16.30
C GLN A 204 -15.00 -15.62 -16.40
N ASN A 205 -13.80 -15.04 -16.31
CA ASN A 205 -12.53 -15.77 -16.38
C ASN A 205 -11.86 -15.96 -15.01
N ASP A 206 -12.57 -15.69 -13.89
CA ASP A 206 -12.02 -15.79 -12.53
C ASP A 206 -10.76 -14.94 -12.32
N ASN A 207 -10.75 -13.74 -12.92
CA ASN A 207 -9.64 -12.79 -12.88
C ASN A 207 -9.90 -11.59 -11.94
N ILE A 208 -10.80 -11.74 -10.96
CA ILE A 208 -10.92 -10.78 -9.87
C ILE A 208 -9.92 -11.17 -8.78
N VAL A 209 -8.86 -10.37 -8.64
CA VAL A 209 -7.76 -10.63 -7.69
C VAL A 209 -7.99 -9.79 -6.45
N TYR A 210 -8.36 -10.45 -5.35
CA TYR A 210 -8.47 -9.80 -4.04
C TYR A 210 -7.10 -9.73 -3.38
N LEU A 211 -6.59 -8.52 -3.24
CA LEU A 211 -5.30 -8.23 -2.64
C LEU A 211 -5.42 -8.16 -1.12
N ASP A 212 -4.42 -8.67 -0.39
CA ASP A 212 -4.42 -8.64 1.07
C ASP A 212 -4.46 -7.19 1.60
N PRO A 213 -5.56 -6.76 2.25
CA PRO A 213 -5.70 -5.37 2.69
C PRO A 213 -4.77 -5.00 3.83
N SER A 214 -4.28 -5.97 4.61
CA SER A 214 -3.31 -5.73 5.68
C SER A 214 -1.98 -5.24 5.11
N ILE A 215 -1.64 -5.70 3.91
CA ILE A 215 -0.43 -5.31 3.18
C ILE A 215 -0.73 -4.09 2.29
N TRP A 216 -1.69 -4.22 1.38
CA TRP A 216 -1.94 -3.23 0.34
C TRP A 216 -2.56 -1.92 0.84
N TYR A 217 -3.30 -1.97 1.95
CA TYR A 217 -3.91 -0.76 2.52
C TYR A 217 -3.15 -0.23 3.74
N THR A 218 -2.69 -1.11 4.65
CA THR A 218 -2.17 -0.72 5.96
C THR A 218 -0.64 -0.65 6.00
N ALA A 219 0.07 -1.63 5.45
CA ALA A 219 1.51 -1.84 5.68
C ALA A 219 2.34 -1.82 4.40
N THR A 220 2.19 -0.78 3.59
CA THR A 220 3.03 -0.58 2.39
C THR A 220 4.44 -0.09 2.76
N GLY A 221 5.45 -0.38 1.92
CA GLY A 221 6.80 0.20 2.03
C GLY A 221 7.77 -0.57 2.93
N GLY A 222 7.46 -1.80 3.31
CA GLY A 222 8.39 -2.71 4.00
C GLY A 222 8.83 -3.89 3.11
N PHE A 223 9.90 -4.59 3.46
CA PHE A 223 10.34 -5.78 2.72
C PHE A 223 9.25 -6.85 2.69
N THR A 224 8.65 -7.18 3.84
CA THR A 224 7.58 -8.19 3.93
C THR A 224 6.33 -7.82 3.11
N SER A 225 6.03 -6.54 2.97
CA SER A 225 4.85 -6.08 2.23
C SER A 225 5.11 -5.87 0.73
N THR A 226 6.38 -5.90 0.29
CA THR A 226 6.74 -5.70 -1.12
C THR A 226 7.06 -7.04 -1.82
N MET A 227 7.33 -8.09 -1.07
CA MET A 227 7.47 -9.47 -1.56
C MET A 227 6.11 -10.13 -1.76
#